data_e935f95dcbddbbe7f86ed27928f3c47b
#
_entry.id   e935f95dcbddbbe7f86ed27928f3c47b
#
_cell.length_a   1.000
_cell.length_b   1.000
_cell.length_c   1.000
_cell.angle_alpha   90.00
_cell.angle_beta   90.00
_cell.angle_gamma   90.00
#
_symmetry.space_group_name_H-M   'P 1'
#
loop_
_entity.id
_entity.type
_entity.pdbx_description
1 polymer ?
#
loop_
_entity_poly.entity_id
_entity_poly.type
_entity_poly.pdbx_seq_one_letter_code
_entity_poly.pdbx_strand_id
1 'polypeptide(L)'
;AEMVADPLLYGECLSGALYWNDFLSLARKHGFGDPRLVEALPIEVTDPALKAKCGTVKFYSATYRLFKLPELEPDCEDYGQAVIYHGTVPELPNAFLLDKHHYIETGKVFPVCGNTWRMLHDTRFREHFTFIGDFSRHYGIFEGCGKALPYDSATAASSAGACC
;
A
#
# COMPACT_ATOMS: atom_id res chain seq x y z
N ALA A 1 -10.66 24.69 3.97
CA ALA A 1 -9.90 25.95 3.90
C ALA A 1 -9.56 26.51 5.29
N GLU A 2 -10.51 26.52 6.22
CA GLU A 2 -10.29 27.07 7.58
C GLU A 2 -9.28 26.28 8.42
N MET A 3 -9.31 24.95 8.37
CA MET A 3 -8.36 24.11 9.10
C MET A 3 -6.91 24.30 8.64
N VAL A 4 -6.69 24.53 7.34
CA VAL A 4 -5.33 24.70 6.78
C VAL A 4 -4.65 25.96 7.28
N ALA A 5 -5.42 27.01 7.57
CA ALA A 5 -4.91 28.30 8.05
C ALA A 5 -4.81 28.40 9.58
N ASP A 6 -5.23 27.38 10.32
CA ASP A 6 -5.21 27.38 11.80
C ASP A 6 -3.80 27.08 12.32
N PRO A 7 -3.14 28.02 13.04
CA PRO A 7 -1.77 27.84 13.52
C PRO A 7 -1.61 26.71 14.54
N LEU A 8 -2.66 26.44 15.33
CA LEU A 8 -2.62 25.37 16.32
C LEU A 8 -2.68 24.01 15.65
N LEU A 9 -3.58 23.81 14.69
CA LEU A 9 -3.67 22.58 13.90
C LEU A 9 -2.41 22.37 13.05
N TYR A 10 -1.78 23.44 12.59
CA TYR A 10 -0.50 23.38 11.87
C TYR A 10 0.63 22.91 12.79
N GLY A 11 0.74 23.46 13.98
CA GLY A 11 1.74 23.07 14.98
C GLY A 11 1.63 21.60 15.40
N GLU A 12 0.41 21.06 15.42
CA GLU A 12 0.14 19.64 15.72
C GLU A 12 0.19 18.73 14.46
N CYS A 13 0.68 19.22 13.35
CA CYS A 13 0.79 18.51 12.06
C CYS A 13 -0.55 18.04 11.46
N LEU A 14 -1.69 18.52 11.96
CA LEU A 14 -3.02 18.09 11.50
C LEU A 14 -3.45 18.83 10.23
N SER A 15 -3.23 20.16 10.17
CA SER A 15 -3.64 20.96 9.01
C SER A 15 -2.81 20.73 7.75
N GLY A 16 -1.61 20.14 7.89
CA GLY A 16 -0.74 19.76 6.78
C GLY A 16 -1.02 18.37 6.22
N ALA A 17 -1.89 17.59 6.87
CA ALA A 17 -2.23 16.26 6.41
C ALA A 17 -3.02 16.32 5.09
N LEU A 18 -2.62 15.49 4.12
CA LEU A 18 -3.34 15.36 2.86
C LEU A 18 -4.54 14.41 3.03
N TYR A 19 -5.62 14.71 2.31
CA TYR A 19 -6.64 13.70 2.09
C TYR A 19 -6.04 12.52 1.32
N TRP A 20 -6.33 11.30 1.76
CA TRP A 20 -5.66 10.10 1.24
C TRP A 20 -5.77 9.96 -0.30
N ASN A 21 -6.92 10.31 -0.88
CA ASN A 21 -7.09 10.23 -2.33
C ASN A 21 -6.32 11.32 -3.10
N ASP A 22 -6.13 12.50 -2.48
CA ASP A 22 -5.28 13.54 -3.06
C ASP A 22 -3.81 13.11 -3.04
N PHE A 23 -3.37 12.45 -1.96
CA PHE A 23 -2.02 11.86 -1.90
C PHE A 23 -1.82 10.82 -3.00
N LEU A 24 -2.76 9.86 -3.19
CA LEU A 24 -2.67 8.85 -4.24
C LEU A 24 -2.65 9.47 -5.64
N SER A 25 -3.49 10.47 -5.87
CA SER A 25 -3.55 11.21 -7.14
C SER A 25 -2.25 11.95 -7.44
N LEU A 26 -1.68 12.59 -6.41
CA LEU A 26 -0.39 13.27 -6.50
C LEU A 26 0.75 12.28 -6.80
N ALA A 27 0.79 11.15 -6.10
CA ALA A 27 1.80 10.12 -6.32
C ALA A 27 1.75 9.59 -7.76
N ARG A 28 0.56 9.26 -8.28
CA ARG A 28 0.37 8.81 -9.65
C ARG A 28 0.81 9.86 -10.67
N LYS A 29 0.46 11.14 -10.44
CA LYS A 29 0.89 12.26 -11.30
C LYS A 29 2.41 12.38 -11.41
N HIS A 30 3.14 11.95 -10.37
CA HIS A 30 4.61 11.97 -10.34
C HIS A 30 5.26 10.64 -10.75
N GLY A 31 4.50 9.72 -11.36
CA GLY A 31 4.99 8.47 -11.93
C GLY A 31 5.08 7.30 -10.95
N PHE A 32 4.43 7.40 -9.80
CA PHE A 32 4.23 6.27 -8.88
C PHE A 32 2.85 5.67 -9.15
N GLY A 33 2.75 4.81 -10.16
CA GLY A 33 1.48 4.32 -10.70
C GLY A 33 0.59 3.61 -9.68
N ASP A 34 1.21 2.87 -8.78
CA ASP A 34 0.53 2.03 -7.79
C ASP A 34 1.13 2.21 -6.38
N PRO A 35 0.72 3.26 -5.63
CA PRO A 35 1.16 3.48 -4.24
C PRO A 35 0.63 2.38 -3.31
N ARG A 36 1.52 1.71 -2.58
CA ARG A 36 1.21 0.59 -1.68
C ARG A 36 1.17 1.04 -0.22
N LEU A 37 0.02 0.93 0.43
CA LEU A 37 -0.13 1.19 1.86
C LEU A 37 0.48 0.03 2.66
N VAL A 38 1.56 0.30 3.39
CA VAL A 38 2.25 -0.69 4.24
C VAL A 38 1.57 -0.76 5.60
N GLU A 39 1.36 0.40 6.21
CA GLU A 39 0.81 0.51 7.55
C GLU A 39 -0.04 1.78 7.67
N ALA A 40 -1.09 1.71 8.48
CA ALA A 40 -1.90 2.86 8.84
C ALA A 40 -2.35 2.74 10.30
N LEU A 41 -1.99 3.73 11.11
CA LEU A 41 -2.38 3.82 12.51
C LEU A 41 -3.27 5.05 12.71
N PRO A 42 -4.45 4.91 13.35
CA PRO A 42 -5.29 6.05 13.64
C PRO A 42 -4.59 6.98 14.64
N ILE A 43 -4.67 8.28 14.39
CA ILE A 43 -4.22 9.33 15.31
C ILE A 43 -5.43 9.77 16.11
N GLU A 44 -5.39 9.56 17.41
CA GLU A 44 -6.43 10.01 18.31
C GLU A 44 -6.16 11.44 18.77
N VAL A 45 -7.05 12.37 18.39
CA VAL A 45 -7.00 13.77 18.85
C VAL A 45 -7.68 13.82 20.22
N THR A 46 -6.88 13.87 21.29
CA THR A 46 -7.37 13.83 22.68
C THR A 46 -7.70 15.20 23.25
N ASP A 47 -7.02 16.26 22.79
CA ASP A 47 -7.29 17.63 23.24
C ASP A 47 -8.67 18.10 22.80
N PRO A 48 -9.55 18.58 23.74
CA PRO A 48 -10.90 18.97 23.41
C PRO A 48 -11.00 20.15 22.44
N ALA A 49 -10.05 21.11 22.49
CA ALA A 49 -10.06 22.27 21.62
C ALA A 49 -9.68 21.88 20.18
N LEU A 50 -8.68 21.01 20.04
CA LEU A 50 -8.30 20.43 18.73
C LEU A 50 -9.43 19.56 18.17
N LYS A 51 -10.03 18.73 19.01
CA LYS A 51 -11.15 17.85 18.60
C LYS A 51 -12.35 18.66 18.10
N ALA A 52 -12.68 19.76 18.76
CA ALA A 52 -13.76 20.67 18.34
C ALA A 52 -13.46 21.28 16.95
N LYS A 53 -12.20 21.63 16.67
CA LYS A 53 -11.76 22.16 15.36
C LYS A 53 -11.74 21.12 14.27
N CYS A 54 -11.34 19.88 14.59
CA CYS A 54 -11.28 18.78 13.63
C CYS A 54 -12.67 18.22 13.25
N GLY A 55 -13.67 18.38 14.13
CA GLY A 55 -15.01 17.85 13.93
C GLY A 55 -15.00 16.32 13.75
N THR A 56 -15.50 15.82 12.62
CA THR A 56 -15.60 14.39 12.30
C THR A 56 -14.42 13.86 11.48
N VAL A 57 -13.42 14.69 11.18
CA VAL A 57 -12.26 14.30 10.38
C VAL A 57 -11.40 13.31 11.18
N LYS A 58 -11.06 12.19 10.54
CA LYS A 58 -10.16 11.18 11.09
C LYS A 58 -8.78 11.35 10.50
N PHE A 59 -7.76 11.25 11.34
CA PHE A 59 -6.36 11.31 10.94
C PHE A 59 -5.67 9.96 11.14
N TYR A 60 -4.71 9.67 10.25
CA TYR A 60 -3.93 8.46 10.29
C TYR A 60 -2.46 8.78 10.06
N SER A 61 -1.59 8.11 10.80
CA SER A 61 -0.18 7.97 10.43
C SER A 61 -0.10 6.83 9.43
N ALA A 62 0.33 7.11 8.20
CA ALA A 62 0.34 6.14 7.13
C ALA A 62 1.73 6.03 6.49
N THR A 63 2.20 4.80 6.34
CA THR A 63 3.44 4.49 5.61
C THR A 63 3.09 3.92 4.26
N TYR A 64 3.54 4.58 3.19
CA TYR A 64 3.40 4.11 1.82
C TYR A 64 4.75 3.68 1.24
N ARG A 65 4.73 2.60 0.47
CA ARG A 65 5.84 2.22 -0.41
C ARG A 65 5.51 2.64 -1.82
N LEU A 66 6.42 3.41 -2.43
CA LEU A 66 6.25 3.97 -3.76
C LEU A 66 7.28 3.36 -4.71
N PHE A 67 6.81 2.88 -5.86
CA PHE A 67 7.64 2.34 -6.93
C PHE A 67 7.51 3.23 -8.17
N LYS A 68 8.64 3.71 -8.69
CA LYS A 68 8.68 4.50 -9.90
C LYS A 68 9.03 3.60 -11.08
N LEU A 69 8.08 2.80 -11.49
CA LEU A 69 8.16 1.87 -12.60
C LEU A 69 7.12 2.27 -13.65
N PRO A 70 7.54 2.59 -14.89
CA PRO A 70 6.62 3.05 -15.94
C PRO A 70 5.68 1.95 -16.44
N GLU A 71 6.02 0.69 -16.21
CA GLU A 71 5.26 -0.48 -16.67
C GLU A 71 4.16 -0.92 -15.70
N LEU A 72 3.94 -0.19 -14.59
CA LEU A 72 2.84 -0.50 -13.68
C LEU A 72 1.50 -0.15 -14.31
N GLU A 73 0.58 -1.10 -14.23
CA GLU A 73 -0.77 -1.00 -14.76
C GLU A 73 -1.70 -0.29 -13.76
N PRO A 74 -2.79 0.35 -14.25
CA PRO A 74 -3.75 1.05 -13.38
C PRO A 74 -4.49 0.14 -12.40
N ASP A 75 -4.70 -1.12 -12.79
CA ASP A 75 -5.41 -2.13 -12.01
C ASP A 75 -4.49 -3.35 -11.75
N CYS A 76 -4.91 -4.22 -10.84
CA CYS A 76 -4.20 -5.47 -10.54
C CYS A 76 -4.53 -6.54 -11.60
N GLU A 77 -3.75 -6.59 -12.66
CA GLU A 77 -3.93 -7.57 -13.74
C GLU A 77 -3.30 -8.92 -13.42
N ASP A 78 -3.99 -10.01 -13.76
CA ASP A 78 -3.56 -11.39 -13.51
C ASP A 78 -2.88 -11.98 -14.75
N TYR A 79 -1.64 -12.41 -14.58
CA TYR A 79 -0.84 -13.15 -15.57
C TYR A 79 -0.46 -14.56 -15.09
N GLY A 80 -1.11 -15.05 -14.01
CA GLY A 80 -0.77 -16.35 -13.43
C GLY A 80 0.59 -16.39 -12.73
N GLN A 81 1.03 -15.27 -12.20
CA GLN A 81 2.36 -15.11 -11.63
C GLN A 81 2.38 -15.43 -10.13
N ALA A 82 3.55 -15.86 -9.66
CA ALA A 82 3.80 -16.04 -8.24
C ALA A 82 5.27 -15.75 -7.91
N VAL A 83 5.55 -15.58 -6.62
CA VAL A 83 6.90 -15.36 -6.10
C VAL A 83 7.17 -16.28 -4.91
N ILE A 84 8.46 -16.53 -4.64
CA ILE A 84 8.94 -17.21 -3.44
C ILE A 84 10.00 -16.31 -2.81
N TYR A 85 9.78 -15.88 -1.59
CA TYR A 85 10.77 -15.12 -0.83
C TYR A 85 11.82 -16.03 -0.22
N HIS A 86 13.12 -15.64 -0.30
CA HIS A 86 14.23 -16.44 0.19
C HIS A 86 14.62 -16.18 1.65
N GLY A 87 14.02 -15.19 2.33
CA GLY A 87 14.43 -14.81 3.69
C GLY A 87 15.79 -14.14 3.78
N THR A 88 16.29 -13.58 2.67
CA THR A 88 17.66 -13.04 2.56
C THR A 88 17.79 -11.56 2.85
N VAL A 89 16.71 -10.85 3.17
CA VAL A 89 16.78 -9.50 3.74
C VAL A 89 17.08 -9.64 5.23
N PRO A 90 18.19 -9.09 5.76
CA PRO A 90 18.67 -9.37 7.12
C PRO A 90 17.65 -9.14 8.22
N GLU A 91 16.84 -8.07 8.12
CA GLU A 91 15.83 -7.70 9.12
C GLU A 91 14.51 -8.47 8.96
N LEU A 92 14.37 -9.26 7.86
CA LEU A 92 13.12 -9.92 7.48
C LEU A 92 13.32 -11.41 7.14
N PRO A 93 13.94 -12.23 8.00
CA PRO A 93 14.29 -13.62 7.66
C PRO A 93 13.08 -14.54 7.50
N ASN A 94 11.95 -14.23 8.13
CA ASN A 94 10.78 -15.10 8.17
C ASN A 94 9.71 -14.76 7.13
N ALA A 95 9.58 -13.48 6.77
CA ALA A 95 8.63 -13.01 5.78
C ALA A 95 9.00 -11.63 5.27
N PHE A 96 8.57 -11.29 4.05
CA PHE A 96 8.70 -9.97 3.45
C PHE A 96 7.33 -9.28 3.42
N LEU A 97 7.22 -8.16 4.12
CA LEU A 97 6.03 -7.31 4.07
C LEU A 97 6.20 -6.28 2.96
N LEU A 98 5.54 -6.49 1.83
CA LEU A 98 5.51 -5.51 0.74
C LEU A 98 4.55 -4.37 1.05
N ASP A 99 3.34 -4.71 1.44
CA ASP A 99 2.27 -3.80 1.84
C ASP A 99 1.27 -4.53 2.77
N LYS A 100 0.18 -3.86 3.15
CA LYS A 100 -0.82 -4.35 4.11
C LYS A 100 -1.44 -5.72 3.71
N HIS A 101 -1.43 -6.07 2.43
CA HIS A 101 -2.05 -7.28 1.89
C HIS A 101 -1.03 -8.34 1.44
N HIS A 102 0.25 -7.97 1.30
CA HIS A 102 1.31 -8.86 0.82
C HIS A 102 2.32 -9.16 1.93
N TYR A 103 1.97 -10.12 2.79
CA TYR A 103 2.86 -10.74 3.77
C TYR A 103 3.38 -12.05 3.21
N ILE A 104 4.57 -12.02 2.60
CA ILE A 104 5.16 -13.12 1.82
C ILE A 104 6.09 -13.92 2.71
N GLU A 105 5.63 -15.07 3.20
CA GLU A 105 6.41 -15.93 4.08
C GLU A 105 7.57 -16.61 3.33
N THR A 106 8.69 -16.74 4.01
CA THR A 106 9.91 -17.36 3.45
C THR A 106 9.66 -18.79 2.97
N GLY A 107 10.06 -19.09 1.75
CA GLY A 107 9.97 -20.42 1.14
C GLY A 107 8.59 -20.83 0.65
N LYS A 108 7.55 -20.02 0.86
CA LYS A 108 6.20 -20.31 0.36
C LYS A 108 5.96 -19.67 -1.01
N VAL A 109 5.22 -20.38 -1.87
CA VAL A 109 4.70 -19.81 -3.11
C VAL A 109 3.59 -18.83 -2.79
N PHE A 110 3.72 -17.61 -3.28
CA PHE A 110 2.75 -16.54 -3.06
C PHE A 110 2.29 -16.01 -4.41
N PRO A 111 1.01 -16.21 -4.80
CA PRO A 111 0.45 -15.66 -6.05
C PRO A 111 0.42 -14.14 -6.01
N VAL A 112 0.73 -13.49 -7.13
CA VAL A 112 0.82 -12.04 -7.24
C VAL A 112 0.26 -11.54 -8.56
N CYS A 113 -0.28 -10.32 -8.56
CA CYS A 113 -0.63 -9.60 -9.79
C CYS A 113 0.62 -9.09 -10.53
N GLY A 114 0.45 -8.67 -11.78
CA GLY A 114 1.53 -8.15 -12.62
C GLY A 114 2.30 -7.00 -11.98
N ASN A 115 1.60 -6.06 -11.34
CA ASN A 115 2.23 -4.94 -10.64
C ASN A 115 3.13 -5.40 -9.49
N THR A 116 2.64 -6.30 -8.64
CA THR A 116 3.43 -6.85 -7.52
C THR A 116 4.64 -7.62 -8.02
N TRP A 117 4.47 -8.42 -9.09
CA TRP A 117 5.59 -9.14 -9.72
C TRP A 117 6.68 -8.15 -10.19
N ARG A 118 6.31 -7.06 -10.90
CA ARG A 118 7.25 -6.04 -11.35
C ARG A 118 7.91 -5.29 -10.20
N MET A 119 7.16 -4.91 -9.17
CA MET A 119 7.69 -4.24 -7.98
C MET A 119 8.80 -5.04 -7.29
N LEU A 120 8.71 -6.36 -7.31
CA LEU A 120 9.72 -7.24 -6.75
C LEU A 120 10.83 -7.55 -7.76
N HIS A 121 10.49 -7.81 -9.04
CA HIS A 121 11.43 -8.23 -10.06
C HIS A 121 12.28 -7.08 -10.62
N ASP A 122 11.68 -5.91 -10.91
CA ASP A 122 12.33 -4.82 -11.62
C ASP A 122 12.97 -3.79 -10.67
N THR A 123 13.19 -4.20 -9.41
CA THR A 123 13.78 -3.35 -8.37
C THR A 123 14.91 -4.06 -7.62
N ARG A 124 15.44 -3.39 -6.60
CA ARG A 124 16.46 -3.93 -5.69
C ARG A 124 16.04 -5.21 -4.96
N PHE A 125 14.75 -5.57 -4.97
CA PHE A 125 14.27 -6.77 -4.29
C PHE A 125 14.49 -8.06 -5.08
N ARG A 126 14.84 -7.97 -6.37
CA ARG A 126 14.96 -9.10 -7.29
C ARG A 126 15.78 -10.27 -6.76
N GLU A 127 16.93 -9.98 -6.15
CA GLU A 127 17.85 -11.02 -5.64
C GLU A 127 17.29 -11.82 -4.45
N HIS A 128 16.24 -11.31 -3.80
CA HIS A 128 15.62 -11.93 -2.64
C HIS A 128 14.45 -12.85 -2.99
N PHE A 129 14.10 -13.00 -4.27
CA PHE A 129 12.93 -13.75 -4.71
C PHE A 129 13.22 -14.70 -5.87
N THR A 130 12.51 -15.82 -5.89
CA THR A 130 12.30 -16.62 -7.11
C THR A 130 10.99 -16.18 -7.75
N PHE A 131 10.99 -16.04 -9.09
CA PHE A 131 9.85 -15.60 -9.87
C PHE A 131 9.29 -16.73 -10.69
N ILE A 132 7.95 -16.87 -10.71
CA ILE A 132 7.20 -17.89 -11.43
C ILE A 132 6.24 -17.16 -12.36
N GLY A 133 6.13 -17.65 -13.62
CA GLY A 133 5.30 -17.04 -14.65
C GLY A 133 5.95 -15.85 -15.34
N ASP A 134 5.25 -15.34 -16.33
CA ASP A 134 5.66 -14.21 -17.17
C ASP A 134 4.42 -13.40 -17.59
N PHE A 135 4.54 -12.52 -18.58
CA PHE A 135 3.45 -11.70 -19.10
C PHE A 135 2.86 -12.23 -20.43
N SER A 136 3.12 -13.49 -20.77
CA SER A 136 2.70 -14.05 -22.06
C SER A 136 1.18 -14.32 -22.15
N ARG A 137 0.53 -14.51 -21.01
CA ARG A 137 -0.90 -14.82 -20.95
C ARG A 137 -1.60 -13.99 -19.88
N HIS A 138 -2.66 -13.29 -20.28
CA HIS A 138 -3.50 -12.46 -19.42
C HIS A 138 -4.80 -13.18 -19.04
N TYR A 139 -5.17 -13.15 -17.78
CA TYR A 139 -6.35 -13.84 -17.23
C TYR A 139 -7.44 -12.88 -16.77
N GLY A 140 -7.24 -11.58 -16.89
CA GLY A 140 -8.15 -10.54 -16.42
C GLY A 140 -7.69 -9.91 -15.10
N ILE A 141 -8.61 -9.42 -14.30
CA ILE A 141 -8.32 -8.84 -12.99
C ILE A 141 -7.95 -9.94 -12.00
N PHE A 142 -6.89 -9.72 -11.23
CA PHE A 142 -6.45 -10.66 -10.19
C PHE A 142 -7.55 -10.86 -9.15
N GLU A 143 -7.88 -12.12 -8.85
CA GLU A 143 -8.95 -12.45 -7.90
C GLU A 143 -8.66 -11.89 -6.51
N GLY A 144 -9.65 -11.24 -5.91
CA GLY A 144 -9.52 -10.61 -4.60
C GLY A 144 -8.98 -9.18 -4.64
N CYS A 145 -8.52 -8.68 -5.79
CA CYS A 145 -8.18 -7.27 -5.96
C CYS A 145 -9.46 -6.44 -6.02
N GLY A 146 -9.84 -5.87 -4.90
CA GLY A 146 -11.00 -5.00 -4.79
C GLY A 146 -10.62 -3.55 -4.48
N LYS A 147 -11.52 -2.61 -4.78
CA LYS A 147 -11.40 -1.21 -4.39
C LYS A 147 -11.82 -1.03 -2.93
N ALA A 148 -11.03 -1.56 -2.00
CA ALA A 148 -11.24 -1.31 -0.57
C ALA A 148 -10.76 0.11 -0.21
N LEU A 149 -11.51 0.78 0.67
CA LEU A 149 -11.04 2.03 1.26
C LEU A 149 -9.79 1.72 2.11
N PRO A 150 -8.66 2.43 1.92
CA PRO A 150 -7.39 2.05 2.52
C PRO A 150 -7.38 2.08 4.06
N TYR A 151 -8.29 2.83 4.65
CA TYR A 151 -8.38 3.04 6.11
C TYR A 151 -9.65 2.46 6.74
N ASP A 152 -10.43 1.68 6.00
CA ASP A 152 -11.63 1.04 6.53
C ASP A 152 -11.25 -0.26 7.26
N SER A 153 -11.39 -0.23 8.58
CA SER A 153 -11.08 -1.39 9.43
C SER A 153 -12.05 -2.56 9.23
N ALA A 154 -13.26 -2.32 8.74
CA ALA A 154 -14.25 -3.37 8.54
C ALA A 154 -13.89 -4.29 7.35
N THR A 155 -13.16 -3.78 6.35
CA THR A 155 -12.70 -4.57 5.21
C THR A 155 -11.42 -5.37 5.49
N ALA A 156 -10.65 -5.00 6.52
CA ALA A 156 -9.42 -5.70 6.89
C ALA A 156 -9.65 -7.08 7.53
N ALA A 157 -10.83 -7.32 8.08
CA ALA A 157 -11.14 -8.57 8.78
C ALA A 157 -11.61 -9.72 7.88
N SER A 158 -11.97 -9.45 6.61
CA SER A 158 -12.53 -10.45 5.70
C SER A 158 -11.55 -11.00 4.65
N SER A 159 -10.32 -10.51 4.61
CA SER A 159 -9.36 -10.87 3.57
C SER A 159 -8.12 -11.61 4.07
N ALA A 160 -8.28 -12.54 5.01
CA ALA A 160 -7.25 -13.55 5.27
C ALA A 160 -7.16 -14.49 4.05
N GLY A 161 -6.52 -14.03 2.98
CA GLY A 161 -6.31 -14.81 1.77
C GLY A 161 -6.43 -14.06 0.44
N ALA A 162 -6.79 -12.78 0.43
CA ALA A 162 -6.88 -12.03 -0.81
C ALA A 162 -5.67 -11.10 -0.96
N CYS A 163 -4.87 -11.34 -1.98
CA CYS A 163 -3.80 -10.48 -2.45
C CYS A 163 -4.37 -9.22 -3.11
N CYS A 164 -3.70 -8.13 -2.95
CA CYS A 164 -3.79 -6.77 -3.45
C CYS A 164 -4.39 -5.78 -2.51
#